data_48f4600903a0f7c1018015a93a0af7c3
#
_entry.id   48f4600903a0f7c1018015a93a0af7c3
#
_cell.length_a   1.000
_cell.length_b   1.000
_cell.length_c   1.000
_cell.angle_alpha   90.00
_cell.angle_beta   90.00
_cell.angle_gamma   90.00
#
_symmetry.space_group_name_H-M   'P 1'
#
loop_
_entity.id
_entity.type
_entity.pdbx_description
1 polymer ?
#
loop_
_entity_poly.entity_id
_entity_poly.type
_entity_poly.pdbx_seq_one_letter_code
_entity_poly.pdbx_strand_id
1 'polypeptide(L)'
;MKKDKEIAELTKTFTYAQIFIYLGRGCNFPVTLEGALKLKEISYIRAEGYPAAEMKHRPIALISQEMPVVIIATYSSTYDKVISNKQEIKARKGRNISNITEGDKMVKNISHFAIEVPHTKECLGPLLSVIPLQLLANYIAVEKT
;
A
#
# COMPACT_ATOMS: atom_id res chain seq x y z
N MET A 1 -15.45 -2.33 -12.82
CA MET A 1 -14.10 -2.26 -13.41
C MET A 1 -13.28 -3.50 -13.03
N LYS A 2 -12.36 -3.89 -13.90
CA LYS A 2 -11.50 -5.06 -13.67
C LYS A 2 -10.70 -4.94 -12.37
N LYS A 3 -10.22 -3.74 -12.05
CA LYS A 3 -9.46 -3.47 -10.81
C LYS A 3 -10.29 -3.65 -9.56
N ASP A 4 -11.58 -3.37 -9.59
CA ASP A 4 -12.50 -3.58 -8.47
C ASP A 4 -12.47 -5.04 -8.02
N LYS A 5 -12.59 -5.97 -8.98
CA LYS A 5 -12.59 -7.40 -8.68
C LYS A 5 -11.26 -7.87 -8.12
N GLU A 6 -10.15 -7.36 -8.65
CA GLU A 6 -8.82 -7.70 -8.16
C GLU A 6 -8.63 -7.25 -6.72
N ILE A 7 -9.07 -6.04 -6.39
CA ILE A 7 -8.99 -5.51 -5.02
C ILE A 7 -9.91 -6.30 -4.08
N ALA A 8 -11.11 -6.62 -4.52
CA ALA A 8 -12.04 -7.40 -3.71
C ALA A 8 -11.49 -8.80 -3.38
N GLU A 9 -10.87 -9.48 -4.34
CA GLU A 9 -10.24 -10.78 -4.09
C GLU A 9 -9.03 -10.66 -3.19
N LEU A 10 -8.22 -9.61 -3.37
CA LEU A 10 -7.08 -9.31 -2.52
C LEU A 10 -7.49 -9.16 -1.07
N THR A 11 -8.57 -8.44 -0.80
CA THR A 11 -9.01 -8.19 0.58
C THR A 11 -9.43 -9.45 1.32
N LYS A 12 -9.93 -10.46 0.60
CA LYS A 12 -10.27 -11.75 1.21
C LYS A 12 -9.05 -12.43 1.83
N THR A 13 -7.88 -12.25 1.22
CA THR A 13 -6.62 -12.80 1.73
C THR A 13 -6.19 -12.14 3.04
N PHE A 14 -6.57 -10.90 3.26
CA PHE A 14 -6.14 -10.12 4.43
C PHE A 14 -7.22 -9.89 5.48
N THR A 15 -8.30 -10.68 5.47
CA THR A 15 -9.37 -10.55 6.47
C THR A 15 -8.90 -10.84 7.89
N TYR A 16 -7.83 -11.61 8.05
CA TYR A 16 -7.25 -11.93 9.36
C TYR A 16 -6.52 -10.74 9.99
N ALA A 17 -6.14 -9.74 9.19
CA ALA A 17 -5.27 -8.67 9.65
C ALA A 17 -5.99 -7.72 10.61
N GLN A 18 -5.34 -7.41 11.72
CA GLN A 18 -5.84 -6.46 12.72
C GLN A 18 -5.15 -5.10 12.61
N ILE A 19 -3.99 -5.07 11.96
CA ILE A 19 -3.16 -3.88 11.83
C ILE A 19 -2.63 -3.80 10.40
N PHE A 20 -2.71 -2.62 9.79
CA PHE A 20 -2.12 -2.33 8.49
C PHE A 20 -1.12 -1.18 8.62
N ILE A 21 0.00 -1.29 7.93
CA ILE A 21 0.99 -0.23 7.84
C ILE A 21 0.97 0.33 6.42
N TYR A 22 0.90 1.65 6.30
CA TYR A 22 0.91 2.34 5.02
C TYR A 22 2.20 3.13 4.88
N LEU A 23 2.89 2.98 3.75
CA LEU A 23 4.16 3.64 3.49
C LEU A 23 4.14 4.40 2.17
N GLY A 24 4.69 5.59 2.18
CA GLY A 24 4.85 6.41 0.99
C GLY A 24 5.94 7.45 1.15
N ARG A 25 6.46 7.94 0.03
CA ARG A 25 7.52 8.95 0.00
C ARG A 25 7.10 10.16 -0.82
N GLY A 26 7.67 11.31 -0.47
CA GLY A 26 7.44 12.56 -1.22
C GLY A 26 5.96 12.90 -1.28
N CYS A 27 5.45 13.19 -2.47
CA CYS A 27 4.06 13.56 -2.67
C CYS A 27 3.08 12.41 -2.42
N ASN A 28 3.56 11.17 -2.30
CA ASN A 28 2.74 10.01 -1.97
C ASN A 28 2.54 9.81 -0.48
N PHE A 29 3.26 10.51 0.37
CA PHE A 29 3.08 10.39 1.82
C PHE A 29 1.68 10.84 2.27
N PRO A 30 1.15 12.00 1.85
CA PRO A 30 -0.23 12.37 2.20
C PRO A 30 -1.26 11.34 1.75
N VAL A 31 -1.03 10.65 0.63
CA VAL A 31 -1.90 9.59 0.15
C VAL A 31 -1.93 8.42 1.13
N THR A 32 -0.78 8.06 1.70
CA THR A 32 -0.71 6.97 2.70
C THR A 32 -1.48 7.33 3.96
N LEU A 33 -1.41 8.58 4.39
CA LEU A 33 -2.17 9.05 5.55
C LEU A 33 -3.68 8.98 5.30
N GLU A 34 -4.11 9.38 4.11
CA GLU A 34 -5.52 9.31 3.73
C GLU A 34 -5.99 7.86 3.65
N GLY A 35 -5.20 6.96 3.07
CA GLY A 35 -5.53 5.55 2.99
C GLY A 35 -5.69 4.92 4.37
N ALA A 36 -4.75 5.20 5.26
CA ALA A 36 -4.80 4.69 6.64
C ALA A 36 -6.01 5.24 7.39
N LEU A 37 -6.31 6.53 7.22
CA LEU A 37 -7.44 7.18 7.85
C LEU A 37 -8.77 6.55 7.39
N LYS A 38 -8.93 6.32 6.09
CA LYS A 38 -10.13 5.69 5.54
C LYS A 38 -10.34 4.29 6.10
N LEU A 39 -9.28 3.51 6.19
CA LEU A 39 -9.38 2.16 6.75
C LEU A 39 -9.81 2.20 8.22
N LYS A 40 -9.24 3.10 9.02
CA LYS A 40 -9.64 3.27 10.42
C LYS A 40 -11.11 3.65 10.57
N GLU A 41 -11.56 4.60 9.76
CA GLU A 41 -12.91 5.16 9.89
C GLU A 41 -14.00 4.15 9.58
N ILE A 42 -13.81 3.30 8.58
CA ILE A 42 -14.89 2.45 8.09
C ILE A 42 -14.78 0.98 8.51
N SER A 43 -13.60 0.53 8.97
CA SER A 43 -13.41 -0.88 9.32
C SER A 43 -13.02 -1.11 10.78
N TYR A 44 -12.71 -0.06 11.53
CA TYR A 44 -12.19 -0.12 12.90
C TYR A 44 -10.89 -0.89 13.03
N ILE A 45 -10.22 -1.17 11.90
CA ILE A 45 -8.90 -1.79 11.90
C ILE A 45 -7.87 -0.72 12.22
N ARG A 46 -6.89 -1.08 13.02
CA ARG A 46 -5.78 -0.19 13.31
C ARG A 46 -4.92 -0.01 12.04
N ALA A 47 -4.75 1.21 11.60
CA ALA A 47 -3.95 1.52 10.42
C ALA A 47 -3.12 2.77 10.68
N GLU A 48 -1.83 2.71 10.36
CA GLU A 48 -0.91 3.81 10.57
C GLU A 48 -0.13 4.11 9.30
N GLY A 49 -0.02 5.40 8.96
CA GLY A 49 0.77 5.86 7.83
C GLY A 49 2.11 6.41 8.28
N TYR A 50 3.19 5.98 7.64
CA TYR A 50 4.53 6.44 7.93
C TYR A 50 5.25 6.89 6.67
N PRO A 51 6.12 7.91 6.74
CA PRO A 51 7.03 8.19 5.64
C PRO A 51 7.94 6.96 5.43
N ALA A 52 8.03 6.48 4.20
CA ALA A 52 8.87 5.32 3.92
C ALA A 52 10.35 5.56 4.29
N ALA A 53 10.78 6.82 4.26
CA ALA A 53 12.13 7.19 4.68
C ALA A 53 12.40 6.87 6.16
N GLU A 54 11.37 6.89 6.99
CA GLU A 54 11.47 6.63 8.43
C GLU A 54 11.15 5.19 8.81
N MET A 55 10.97 4.32 7.83
CA MET A 55 10.61 2.93 8.07
C MET A 55 11.58 2.22 9.02
N LYS A 56 12.87 2.52 8.90
CA LYS A 56 13.92 1.88 9.71
C LYS A 56 13.88 2.25 11.19
N HIS A 57 13.24 3.35 11.55
CA HIS A 57 13.25 3.84 12.93
C HIS A 57 12.25 3.12 13.84
N ARG A 58 11.05 2.85 13.34
CA ARG A 58 10.01 2.21 14.14
C ARG A 58 9.22 1.14 13.37
N PRO A 59 8.60 1.48 12.22
CA PRO A 59 7.68 0.53 11.57
C PRO A 59 8.32 -0.80 11.19
N ILE A 60 9.60 -0.80 10.82
CA ILE A 60 10.26 -2.03 10.36
C ILE A 60 10.31 -3.10 11.46
N ALA A 61 10.40 -2.69 12.72
CA ALA A 61 10.42 -3.63 13.83
C ALA A 61 9.06 -4.32 14.03
N LEU A 62 7.99 -3.69 13.54
CA LEU A 62 6.64 -4.22 13.64
C LEU A 62 6.24 -5.10 12.46
N ILE A 63 7.01 -5.05 11.37
CA ILE A 63 6.66 -5.78 10.15
C ILE A 63 6.82 -7.28 10.35
N SER A 64 5.73 -8.02 10.10
CA SER A 64 5.67 -9.47 10.16
C SER A 64 4.68 -9.97 9.12
N GLN A 65 4.54 -11.28 9.00
CA GLN A 65 3.57 -11.88 8.08
C GLN A 65 2.12 -11.54 8.46
N GLU A 66 1.88 -11.21 9.72
CA GLU A 66 0.54 -10.91 10.23
C GLU A 66 0.14 -9.45 10.02
N MET A 67 1.09 -8.59 9.63
CA MET A 67 0.86 -7.16 9.45
C MET A 67 1.11 -6.76 8.00
N PRO A 68 0.06 -6.69 7.18
CA PRO A 68 0.22 -6.28 5.79
C PRO A 68 0.72 -4.84 5.67
N VAL A 69 1.59 -4.62 4.70
CA VAL A 69 2.14 -3.29 4.41
C VAL A 69 1.60 -2.84 3.05
N VAL A 70 0.94 -1.69 3.03
CA VAL A 70 0.50 -1.05 1.79
C VAL A 70 1.53 0.01 1.44
N ILE A 71 2.15 -0.10 0.28
CA ILE A 71 3.20 0.83 -0.15
C ILE A 71 2.88 1.40 -1.53
N ILE A 72 3.05 2.71 -1.67
CA ILE A 72 2.87 3.39 -2.95
C ILE A 72 4.22 3.44 -3.66
N ALA A 73 4.33 2.69 -4.74
CA ALA A 73 5.57 2.49 -5.49
C ALA A 73 5.40 2.88 -6.97
N THR A 74 4.70 3.97 -7.23
CA THR A 74 4.55 4.51 -8.58
C THR A 74 5.80 5.23 -9.04
N TYR A 75 5.97 5.40 -10.35
CA TYR A 75 7.11 6.13 -10.90
C TYR A 75 7.11 7.57 -10.38
N SER A 76 8.23 7.95 -9.77
CA SER A 76 8.43 9.28 -9.20
C SER A 76 9.91 9.52 -8.98
N SER A 77 10.26 10.72 -8.53
CA SER A 77 11.65 11.05 -8.19
C SER A 77 12.20 10.21 -7.03
N THR A 78 11.32 9.60 -6.22
CA THR A 78 11.71 8.78 -5.08
C THR A 78 11.58 7.27 -5.34
N TYR A 79 11.32 6.89 -6.59
CA TYR A 79 11.05 5.50 -6.97
C TYR A 79 12.12 4.50 -6.48
N ASP A 80 13.39 4.79 -6.76
CA ASP A 80 14.48 3.88 -6.38
C ASP A 80 14.57 3.67 -4.87
N LYS A 81 14.31 4.72 -4.11
CA LYS A 81 14.32 4.65 -2.64
C LYS A 81 13.16 3.81 -2.11
N VAL A 82 12.00 3.91 -2.74
CA VAL A 82 10.83 3.10 -2.39
C VAL A 82 11.09 1.62 -2.71
N ILE A 83 11.73 1.33 -3.83
CA ILE A 83 12.12 -0.05 -4.19
C ILE A 83 13.03 -0.64 -3.13
N SER A 84 14.01 0.14 -2.65
CA SER A 84 14.90 -0.29 -1.57
C SER A 84 14.11 -0.61 -0.30
N ASN A 85 13.15 0.23 0.06
CA ASN A 85 12.28 -0.02 1.20
C ASN A 85 11.48 -1.33 1.04
N LYS A 86 10.98 -1.59 -0.17
CA LYS A 86 10.24 -2.84 -0.45
C LYS A 86 11.11 -4.07 -0.27
N GLN A 87 12.36 -4.02 -0.70
CA GLN A 87 13.28 -5.12 -0.53
C GLN A 87 13.55 -5.41 0.94
N GLU A 88 13.63 -4.38 1.77
CA GLU A 88 13.78 -4.55 3.21
C GLU A 88 12.55 -5.21 3.86
N ILE A 89 11.36 -4.83 3.42
CA ILE A 89 10.10 -5.43 3.87
C ILE A 89 10.08 -6.91 3.50
N LYS A 90 10.47 -7.23 2.27
CA LYS A 90 10.53 -8.61 1.78
C LYS A 90 11.54 -9.44 2.59
N ALA A 91 12.70 -8.87 2.92
CA ALA A 91 13.71 -9.54 3.73
C ALA A 91 13.19 -9.90 5.12
N ARG A 92 12.23 -9.15 5.66
CA ARG A 92 11.59 -9.43 6.94
C ARG A 92 10.33 -10.29 6.82
N LYS A 93 10.11 -10.87 5.65
CA LYS A 93 8.94 -11.71 5.34
C LYS A 93 7.60 -10.98 5.49
N GLY A 94 7.63 -9.65 5.40
CA GLY A 94 6.41 -8.86 5.41
C GLY A 94 5.63 -9.05 4.12
N ARG A 95 4.30 -9.17 4.23
CA ARG A 95 3.42 -9.21 3.07
C ARG A 95 3.14 -7.79 2.62
N ASN A 96 3.32 -7.52 1.32
CA ASN A 96 3.10 -6.17 0.83
C ASN A 96 2.06 -6.12 -0.28
N ILE A 97 1.26 -5.08 -0.21
CA ILE A 97 0.30 -4.68 -1.25
C ILE A 97 0.88 -3.41 -1.86
N SER A 98 1.22 -3.46 -3.13
CA SER A 98 1.86 -2.32 -3.79
C SER A 98 0.94 -1.63 -4.77
N ASN A 99 0.91 -0.32 -4.68
CA ASN A 99 0.25 0.54 -5.65
C ASN A 99 1.33 0.95 -6.65
N ILE A 100 1.28 0.42 -7.87
CA ILE A 100 2.36 0.56 -8.86
C ILE A 100 1.87 1.23 -10.14
N THR A 101 2.80 1.77 -10.93
CA THR A 101 2.49 2.26 -12.26
C THR A 101 2.26 1.08 -13.20
N GLU A 102 1.25 1.16 -14.04
CA GLU A 102 0.94 0.09 -14.99
C GLU A 102 2.15 -0.25 -15.86
N GLY A 103 2.38 -1.53 -16.07
CA GLY A 103 3.50 -2.03 -16.86
C GLY A 103 4.82 -2.18 -16.10
N ASP A 104 4.87 -1.81 -14.83
CA ASP A 104 6.08 -1.95 -14.01
C ASP A 104 6.24 -3.38 -13.50
N LYS A 105 6.87 -4.21 -14.31
CA LYS A 105 7.08 -5.63 -14.00
C LYS A 105 8.07 -5.85 -12.88
N MET A 106 9.06 -4.97 -12.71
CA MET A 106 10.08 -5.12 -11.68
C MET A 106 9.48 -5.06 -10.29
N VAL A 107 8.67 -4.04 -10.02
CA VAL A 107 8.01 -3.89 -8.72
C VAL A 107 6.95 -4.97 -8.52
N LYS A 108 6.24 -5.34 -9.58
CA LYS A 108 5.24 -6.40 -9.52
C LYS A 108 5.84 -7.72 -9.04
N ASN A 109 7.05 -8.05 -9.51
CA ASN A 109 7.73 -9.29 -9.15
C ASN A 109 8.15 -9.35 -7.68
N ILE A 110 8.39 -8.21 -7.04
CA ILE A 110 8.76 -8.15 -5.62
C ILE A 110 7.58 -7.81 -4.73
N SER A 111 6.37 -7.81 -5.27
CA SER A 111 5.14 -7.54 -4.53
C SER A 111 4.34 -8.82 -4.38
N HIS A 112 3.75 -9.03 -3.20
CA HIS A 112 2.80 -10.12 -3.01
C HIS A 112 1.52 -9.85 -3.81
N PHE A 113 1.05 -8.61 -3.75
CA PHE A 113 -0.09 -8.13 -4.53
C PHE A 113 0.25 -6.77 -5.10
N ALA A 114 -0.13 -6.54 -6.35
CA ALA A 114 0.14 -5.29 -7.03
C ALA A 114 -1.15 -4.74 -7.62
N ILE A 115 -1.42 -3.47 -7.34
CA ILE A 115 -2.54 -2.73 -7.92
C ILE A 115 -1.95 -1.72 -8.90
N GLU A 116 -2.26 -1.86 -10.17
CA GLU A 116 -1.71 -1.00 -11.22
C GLU A 116 -2.57 0.26 -11.38
N VAL A 117 -1.92 1.41 -11.47
CA VAL A 117 -2.55 2.69 -11.79
C VAL A 117 -1.96 3.27 -13.05
N PRO A 118 -2.72 4.06 -13.83
CA PRO A 118 -2.19 4.66 -15.06
C PRO A 118 -0.98 5.55 -14.80
N HIS A 119 -0.04 5.56 -15.74
CA HIS A 119 1.10 6.46 -15.69
C HIS A 119 0.63 7.91 -15.92
N THR A 120 1.13 8.83 -15.11
CA THR A 120 0.82 10.25 -15.21
C THR A 120 1.99 11.08 -14.70
N LYS A 121 1.86 12.40 -14.78
CA LYS A 121 2.85 13.31 -14.21
C LYS A 121 2.92 13.10 -12.69
N GLU A 122 4.11 13.21 -12.11
CA GLU A 122 4.35 12.98 -10.68
C GLU A 122 3.40 13.79 -9.78
N CYS A 123 3.16 15.06 -10.14
CA CYS A 123 2.28 15.93 -9.34
C CYS A 123 0.81 15.49 -9.36
N LEU A 124 0.38 14.71 -10.34
CA LEU A 124 -0.98 14.19 -10.46
C LEU A 124 -1.09 12.75 -9.95
N GLY A 125 0.04 12.10 -9.70
CA GLY A 125 0.08 10.72 -9.20
C GLY A 125 -0.78 10.47 -7.97
N PRO A 126 -0.73 11.36 -6.95
CA PRO A 126 -1.55 11.16 -5.74
C PRO A 126 -3.04 11.05 -5.99
N LEU A 127 -3.57 11.76 -6.98
CA LEU A 127 -5.00 11.68 -7.34
C LEU A 127 -5.40 10.28 -7.82
N LEU A 128 -4.51 9.60 -8.54
CA LEU A 128 -4.74 8.25 -9.02
C LEU A 128 -4.44 7.21 -7.95
N SER A 129 -3.41 7.43 -7.15
CA SER A 129 -2.98 6.48 -6.13
C SER A 129 -3.96 6.36 -4.97
N VAL A 130 -4.71 7.41 -4.66
CA VAL A 130 -5.68 7.39 -3.55
C VAL A 130 -6.89 6.51 -3.85
N ILE A 131 -7.28 6.38 -5.12
CA ILE A 131 -8.47 5.62 -5.51
C ILE A 131 -8.38 4.15 -5.12
N PRO A 132 -7.32 3.40 -5.47
CA PRO A 132 -7.18 2.01 -5.02
C PRO A 132 -7.19 1.86 -3.50
N LEU A 133 -6.63 2.81 -2.76
CA LEU A 133 -6.61 2.77 -1.31
C LEU A 133 -8.01 2.95 -0.71
N GLN A 134 -8.83 3.81 -1.31
CA GLN A 134 -10.22 3.97 -0.89
C GLN A 134 -11.03 2.70 -1.15
N LEU A 135 -10.83 2.08 -2.32
CA LEU A 135 -11.48 0.82 -2.65
C LEU A 135 -11.03 -0.30 -1.71
N LEU A 136 -9.75 -0.38 -1.43
CA LEU A 136 -9.19 -1.36 -0.50
C LEU A 136 -9.84 -1.23 0.88
N ALA A 137 -9.93 -0.03 1.41
CA ALA A 137 -10.54 0.22 2.71
C ALA A 137 -12.01 -0.19 2.72
N ASN A 138 -12.75 0.13 1.67
CA ASN A 138 -14.15 -0.21 1.55
C ASN A 138 -14.37 -1.72 1.50
N TYR A 139 -13.60 -2.44 0.69
CA TYR A 139 -13.74 -3.89 0.60
C TYR A 139 -13.31 -4.61 1.87
N ILE A 140 -12.27 -4.13 2.55
CA ILE A 140 -11.89 -4.70 3.86
C ILE A 140 -13.03 -4.51 4.86
N ALA A 141 -13.67 -3.35 4.88
CA ALA A 141 -14.79 -3.10 5.77
C ALA A 141 -15.97 -4.06 5.49
N VAL A 142 -16.27 -4.29 4.21
CA VAL A 142 -17.33 -5.23 3.80
C VAL A 142 -17.01 -6.65 4.23
N GLU A 143 -15.78 -7.11 4.03
CA GLU A 143 -15.38 -8.47 4.39
C GLU A 143 -15.38 -8.71 5.92
N LYS A 144 -15.20 -7.66 6.70
CA LYS A 144 -15.19 -7.77 8.18
C LYS A 144 -16.58 -7.70 8.80
N THR A 145 -17.58 -7.30 8.04
CA THR A 145 -18.96 -7.35 8.50
C THR A 145 -19.60 -8.68 8.16
#